data_b264ed773ad55601fe3d61a63361f531
#
_entry.id   b264ed773ad55601fe3d61a63361f531
#
_cell.length_a   1.000
_cell.length_b   1.000
_cell.length_c   1.000
_cell.angle_alpha   90.00
_cell.angle_beta   90.00
_cell.angle_gamma   90.00
#
_symmetry.space_group_name_H-M   'P 1'
#
loop_
_entity.id
_entity.type
_entity.pdbx_description
1 polymer ?
#
loop_
_entity_poly.entity_id
_entity_poly.type
_entity_poly.pdbx_seq_one_letter_code
_entity_poly.pdbx_strand_id
1 'polypeptide(L)'
;MAQSTGTNKIKTAVFFSGNGSNLKSLIKFSRKKRSPISIEIIITNNPKAKGLKFGKIFKIKNKSINYKNKYLAEKKIFLELKRCNIKLICLAGFMKIISKNFIKKFKGKIINIHPSLLPKYKGLRTHERVIRNNEKFSGCTVHFVSAKLDSGKIILQKKVRISKKDTPNILAKKILVQEHKIYPRAIM
;
A
#
# COMPACT_ATOMS: atom_id res chain seq x y z
N MET A 1 27.15 -6.67 -30.05
CA MET A 1 25.87 -7.19 -29.51
C MET A 1 25.77 -6.78 -28.04
N ALA A 2 24.95 -5.79 -27.71
CA ALA A 2 24.76 -5.31 -26.34
C ALA A 2 23.89 -6.30 -25.59
N GLN A 3 24.45 -7.00 -24.61
CA GLN A 3 23.70 -7.85 -23.70
C GLN A 3 22.73 -6.99 -22.90
N SER A 4 21.44 -7.13 -23.17
CA SER A 4 20.36 -6.58 -22.36
C SER A 4 20.40 -7.25 -20.99
N THR A 5 21.05 -6.62 -20.01
CA THR A 5 20.94 -6.97 -18.59
C THR A 5 19.57 -6.52 -18.09
N GLY A 6 18.51 -7.15 -18.59
CA GLY A 6 17.15 -6.94 -18.15
C GLY A 6 17.00 -7.49 -16.73
N THR A 7 17.19 -6.65 -15.71
CA THR A 7 16.84 -7.00 -14.32
C THR A 7 15.38 -7.41 -14.28
N ASN A 8 15.14 -8.69 -14.00
CA ASN A 8 13.80 -9.27 -13.99
C ASN A 8 13.00 -8.69 -12.82
N LYS A 9 12.26 -7.60 -13.08
CA LYS A 9 11.51 -6.87 -12.05
C LYS A 9 10.39 -7.72 -11.47
N ILE A 10 10.16 -7.62 -10.17
CA ILE A 10 9.07 -8.30 -9.47
C ILE A 10 7.73 -7.71 -9.92
N LYS A 11 6.91 -8.49 -10.60
CA LYS A 11 5.57 -8.12 -11.03
C LYS A 11 4.68 -7.82 -9.82
N THR A 12 4.20 -6.60 -9.73
CA THR A 12 3.55 -6.04 -8.54
C THR A 12 2.14 -5.56 -8.84
N ALA A 13 1.22 -5.83 -7.92
CA ALA A 13 -0.10 -5.22 -7.88
C ALA A 13 -0.17 -4.17 -6.76
N VAL A 14 -0.85 -3.05 -7.00
CA VAL A 14 -1.11 -2.04 -5.96
C VAL A 14 -2.60 -1.96 -5.69
N PHE A 15 -3.01 -2.15 -4.41
CA PHE A 15 -4.39 -2.03 -3.98
C PHE A 15 -4.60 -0.72 -3.23
N PHE A 16 -5.70 -0.02 -3.53
CA PHE A 16 -6.02 1.27 -2.91
C PHE A 16 -7.53 1.50 -2.88
N SER A 17 -8.01 2.48 -2.09
CA SER A 17 -9.46 2.79 -1.99
C SER A 17 -9.82 4.25 -2.26
N GLY A 18 -8.87 5.17 -2.19
CA GLY A 18 -9.13 6.60 -2.20
C GLY A 18 -8.34 7.39 -3.24
N ASN A 19 -7.64 8.44 -2.80
CA ASN A 19 -6.94 9.40 -3.67
C ASN A 19 -5.72 8.82 -4.40
N GLY A 20 -5.13 7.73 -3.89
CA GLY A 20 -4.02 7.03 -4.53
C GLY A 20 -2.68 7.78 -4.45
N SER A 21 -2.42 8.57 -3.42
CA SER A 21 -1.15 9.30 -3.27
C SER A 21 0.04 8.36 -3.12
N ASN A 22 -0.07 7.32 -2.27
CA ASN A 22 0.92 6.26 -2.15
C ASN A 22 1.04 5.44 -3.45
N LEU A 23 -0.08 5.16 -4.13
CA LEU A 23 -0.07 4.53 -5.46
C LEU A 23 0.78 5.35 -6.44
N LYS A 24 0.54 6.68 -6.53
CA LYS A 24 1.33 7.57 -7.40
C LYS A 24 2.83 7.53 -7.06
N SER A 25 3.16 7.52 -5.77
CA SER A 25 4.56 7.41 -5.31
C SER A 25 5.20 6.09 -5.76
N LEU A 26 4.50 4.96 -5.58
CA LEU A 26 4.97 3.64 -6.01
C LEU A 26 5.10 3.54 -7.53
N ILE A 27 4.18 4.12 -8.32
CA ILE A 27 4.28 4.14 -9.79
C ILE A 27 5.53 4.91 -10.22
N LYS A 28 5.77 6.11 -9.67
CA LYS A 28 6.99 6.88 -9.97
C LYS A 28 8.26 6.12 -9.61
N PHE A 29 8.24 5.40 -8.49
CA PHE A 29 9.35 4.57 -8.07
C PHE A 29 9.59 3.39 -9.03
N SER A 30 8.53 2.64 -9.42
CA SER A 30 8.65 1.47 -10.29
C SER A 30 9.24 1.78 -11.67
N ARG A 31 9.16 3.04 -12.11
CA ARG A 31 9.71 3.53 -13.38
C ARG A 31 11.18 3.93 -13.33
N LYS A 32 11.78 3.98 -12.14
CA LYS A 32 13.21 4.23 -12.03
C LYS A 32 14.01 3.04 -12.56
N LYS A 33 15.14 3.31 -13.22
CA LYS A 33 16.04 2.27 -13.78
C LYS A 33 16.39 1.18 -12.76
N ARG A 34 16.74 1.59 -11.53
CA ARG A 34 17.15 0.68 -10.43
C ARG A 34 15.97 0.13 -9.61
N SER A 35 14.72 0.32 -10.02
CA SER A 35 13.59 -0.22 -9.28
C SER A 35 13.49 -1.73 -9.45
N PRO A 36 13.38 -2.49 -8.34
CA PRO A 36 13.24 -3.95 -8.40
C PRO A 36 11.82 -4.40 -8.77
N ILE A 37 10.85 -3.49 -8.92
CA ILE A 37 9.46 -3.82 -9.21
C ILE A 37 8.97 -3.21 -10.52
N SER A 38 7.99 -3.89 -11.13
CA SER A 38 7.11 -3.35 -12.18
C SER A 38 5.65 -3.42 -11.70
N ILE A 39 4.88 -2.34 -11.87
CA ILE A 39 3.46 -2.34 -11.51
C ILE A 39 2.65 -2.73 -12.72
N GLU A 40 2.08 -3.95 -12.68
CA GLU A 40 1.32 -4.54 -13.79
C GLU A 40 -0.18 -4.24 -13.71
N ILE A 41 -0.71 -4.12 -12.47
CA ILE A 41 -2.13 -3.90 -12.25
C ILE A 41 -2.39 -3.07 -10.99
N ILE A 42 -3.40 -2.24 -11.07
CA ILE A 42 -3.94 -1.44 -9.98
C ILE A 42 -5.34 -1.96 -9.65
N ILE A 43 -5.62 -2.25 -8.39
CA ILE A 43 -6.93 -2.76 -7.95
C ILE A 43 -7.52 -1.82 -6.90
N THR A 44 -8.79 -1.49 -7.06
CA THR A 44 -9.57 -0.73 -6.07
C THR A 44 -10.89 -1.42 -5.75
N ASN A 45 -11.39 -1.24 -4.52
CA ASN A 45 -12.73 -1.65 -4.14
C ASN A 45 -13.78 -0.54 -4.35
N ASN A 46 -13.34 0.66 -4.77
CA ASN A 46 -14.19 1.82 -4.95
C ASN A 46 -14.14 2.32 -6.41
N PRO A 47 -15.21 2.17 -7.21
CA PRO A 47 -15.23 2.62 -8.60
C PRO A 47 -15.11 4.15 -8.75
N LYS A 48 -15.38 4.91 -7.68
CA LYS A 48 -15.24 6.38 -7.64
C LYS A 48 -13.89 6.84 -7.08
N ALA A 49 -12.94 5.93 -6.84
CA ALA A 49 -11.64 6.28 -6.28
C ALA A 49 -10.85 7.21 -7.21
N LYS A 50 -10.49 8.39 -6.72
CA LYS A 50 -9.73 9.40 -7.49
C LYS A 50 -8.39 8.88 -8.00
N GLY A 51 -7.81 7.89 -7.34
CA GLY A 51 -6.55 7.24 -7.74
C GLY A 51 -6.64 6.46 -9.05
N LEU A 52 -7.84 6.08 -9.54
CA LEU A 52 -8.03 5.40 -10.82
C LEU A 52 -7.46 6.18 -12.03
N LYS A 53 -7.42 7.52 -11.94
CA LYS A 53 -6.80 8.37 -12.96
C LYS A 53 -5.34 8.00 -13.23
N PHE A 54 -4.61 7.50 -12.22
CA PHE A 54 -3.20 7.12 -12.41
C PHE A 54 -3.03 5.88 -13.29
N GLY A 55 -4.00 4.95 -13.30
CA GLY A 55 -4.01 3.85 -14.26
C GLY A 55 -4.05 4.36 -15.71
N LYS A 56 -4.91 5.33 -15.99
CA LYS A 56 -5.01 5.97 -17.32
C LYS A 56 -3.72 6.75 -17.67
N ILE A 57 -3.31 7.67 -16.77
CA ILE A 57 -2.14 8.56 -17.00
C ILE A 57 -0.86 7.74 -17.24
N PHE A 58 -0.68 6.66 -16.48
CA PHE A 58 0.54 5.86 -16.53
C PHE A 58 0.41 4.60 -17.40
N LYS A 59 -0.73 4.41 -18.11
CA LYS A 59 -1.02 3.24 -18.98
C LYS A 59 -0.84 1.91 -18.23
N ILE A 60 -1.34 1.84 -16.98
CA ILE A 60 -1.30 0.64 -16.15
C ILE A 60 -2.72 0.05 -16.11
N LYS A 61 -2.83 -1.27 -16.31
CA LYS A 61 -4.08 -2.01 -16.15
C LYS A 61 -4.72 -1.69 -14.81
N ASN A 62 -6.02 -1.36 -14.80
CA ASN A 62 -6.74 -1.10 -13.56
C ASN A 62 -8.06 -1.88 -13.51
N LYS A 63 -8.48 -2.23 -12.31
CA LYS A 63 -9.72 -2.96 -12.04
C LYS A 63 -10.39 -2.40 -10.79
N SER A 64 -11.69 -2.13 -10.92
CA SER A 64 -12.55 -1.88 -9.77
C SER A 64 -13.32 -3.15 -9.44
N ILE A 65 -13.20 -3.65 -8.21
CA ILE A 65 -13.79 -4.90 -7.77
C ILE A 65 -14.64 -4.62 -6.53
N ASN A 66 -15.96 -4.81 -6.66
CA ASN A 66 -16.88 -4.59 -5.55
C ASN A 66 -16.66 -5.62 -4.43
N TYR A 67 -16.56 -5.11 -3.19
CA TYR A 67 -16.30 -5.90 -1.98
C TYR A 67 -17.57 -6.15 -1.14
N LYS A 68 -18.79 -5.99 -1.70
CA LYS A 68 -20.04 -6.38 -1.01
C LYS A 68 -20.00 -7.85 -0.60
N ASN A 69 -19.60 -8.72 -1.51
CA ASN A 69 -19.27 -10.10 -1.20
C ASN A 69 -17.75 -10.29 -1.25
N LYS A 70 -17.14 -10.44 -0.07
CA LYS A 70 -15.70 -10.57 0.09
C LYS A 70 -15.12 -11.79 -0.61
N TYR A 71 -15.78 -12.93 -0.52
CA TYR A 71 -15.32 -14.18 -1.15
C TYR A 71 -15.27 -14.06 -2.67
N LEU A 72 -16.32 -13.57 -3.29
CA LEU A 72 -16.36 -13.36 -4.74
C LEU A 72 -15.37 -12.29 -5.19
N ALA A 73 -15.20 -11.21 -4.40
CA ALA A 73 -14.21 -10.19 -4.68
C ALA A 73 -12.79 -10.76 -4.69
N GLU A 74 -12.44 -11.51 -3.65
CA GLU A 74 -11.11 -12.12 -3.55
C GLU A 74 -10.86 -13.17 -4.64
N LYS A 75 -11.89 -13.95 -5.03
CA LYS A 75 -11.80 -14.88 -6.19
C LYS A 75 -11.48 -14.11 -7.48
N LYS A 76 -12.19 -13.00 -7.75
CA LYS A 76 -11.92 -12.16 -8.94
C LYS A 76 -10.51 -11.55 -8.88
N ILE A 77 -10.07 -11.08 -7.72
CA ILE A 77 -8.72 -10.55 -7.52
C ILE A 77 -7.68 -11.63 -7.85
N PHE A 78 -7.82 -12.84 -7.33
CA PHE A 78 -6.90 -13.94 -7.59
C PHE A 78 -6.74 -14.24 -9.09
N LEU A 79 -7.82 -14.22 -9.85
CA LEU A 79 -7.77 -14.43 -11.31
C LEU A 79 -6.91 -13.34 -11.98
N GLU A 80 -7.10 -12.07 -11.61
CA GLU A 80 -6.32 -10.96 -12.17
C GLU A 80 -4.84 -11.06 -11.76
N LEU A 81 -4.54 -11.42 -10.50
CA LEU A 81 -3.16 -11.61 -10.02
C LEU A 81 -2.45 -12.75 -10.78
N LYS A 82 -3.15 -13.85 -11.01
CA LYS A 82 -2.63 -14.99 -11.78
C LYS A 82 -2.35 -14.60 -13.22
N ARG A 83 -3.30 -13.93 -13.90
CA ARG A 83 -3.15 -13.45 -15.29
C ARG A 83 -1.94 -12.54 -15.47
N CYS A 84 -1.65 -11.71 -14.47
CA CYS A 84 -0.52 -10.79 -14.48
C CYS A 84 0.76 -11.40 -13.86
N ASN A 85 0.75 -12.64 -13.43
CA ASN A 85 1.87 -13.33 -12.74
C ASN A 85 2.42 -12.50 -11.56
N ILE A 86 1.55 -11.96 -10.72
CA ILE A 86 1.91 -11.08 -9.60
C ILE A 86 2.61 -11.86 -8.49
N LYS A 87 3.73 -11.30 -8.00
CA LYS A 87 4.54 -11.84 -6.89
C LYS A 87 4.57 -10.93 -5.67
N LEU A 88 4.20 -9.67 -5.82
CA LEU A 88 4.12 -8.70 -4.73
C LEU A 88 2.80 -7.94 -4.79
N ILE A 89 2.13 -7.81 -3.64
CA ILE A 89 0.98 -6.93 -3.47
C ILE A 89 1.37 -5.80 -2.51
N CYS A 90 1.18 -4.56 -2.94
CA CYS A 90 1.35 -3.37 -2.10
C CYS A 90 -0.03 -2.80 -1.74
N LEU A 91 -0.39 -2.82 -0.46
CA LEU A 91 -1.60 -2.16 0.04
C LEU A 91 -1.26 -0.67 0.30
N ALA A 92 -1.86 0.21 -0.47
CA ALA A 92 -1.59 1.65 -0.48
C ALA A 92 -2.85 2.45 -0.08
N GLY A 93 -3.31 2.27 1.15
CA GLY A 93 -4.58 2.81 1.62
C GLY A 93 -5.77 2.01 1.11
N PHE A 94 -5.69 0.69 1.19
CA PHE A 94 -6.78 -0.23 0.87
C PHE A 94 -7.64 -0.46 2.10
N MET A 95 -8.90 0.04 2.07
CA MET A 95 -9.80 0.09 3.22
C MET A 95 -10.63 -1.19 3.42
N LYS A 96 -10.15 -2.33 2.93
CA LYS A 96 -10.78 -3.63 3.13
C LYS A 96 -9.81 -4.61 3.76
N ILE A 97 -10.30 -5.43 4.67
CA ILE A 97 -9.51 -6.48 5.32
C ILE A 97 -9.43 -7.68 4.37
N ILE A 98 -8.23 -8.05 3.99
CA ILE A 98 -7.96 -9.25 3.21
C ILE A 98 -8.14 -10.48 4.10
N SER A 99 -8.76 -11.55 3.59
CA SER A 99 -9.02 -12.74 4.37
C SER A 99 -7.75 -13.54 4.67
N LYS A 100 -7.75 -14.27 5.78
CA LYS A 100 -6.69 -15.22 6.13
C LYS A 100 -6.46 -16.25 5.01
N ASN A 101 -7.55 -16.70 4.39
CA ASN A 101 -7.51 -17.66 3.27
C ASN A 101 -6.81 -17.06 2.04
N PHE A 102 -7.11 -15.80 1.69
CA PHE A 102 -6.43 -15.10 0.62
C PHE A 102 -4.92 -14.99 0.89
N ILE A 103 -4.54 -14.55 2.09
CA ILE A 103 -3.13 -14.41 2.48
C ILE A 103 -2.41 -15.76 2.38
N LYS A 104 -3.03 -16.85 2.86
CA LYS A 104 -2.46 -18.21 2.79
C LYS A 104 -2.31 -18.71 1.35
N LYS A 105 -3.28 -18.44 0.49
CA LYS A 105 -3.28 -18.91 -0.91
C LYS A 105 -2.35 -18.11 -1.82
N PHE A 106 -2.11 -16.85 -1.53
CA PHE A 106 -1.24 -16.03 -2.37
C PHE A 106 0.23 -16.42 -2.21
N LYS A 107 0.79 -17.03 -3.27
CA LYS A 107 2.19 -17.47 -3.30
C LYS A 107 3.18 -16.32 -3.58
N GLY A 108 3.03 -15.22 -2.89
CA GLY A 108 3.88 -14.04 -2.99
C GLY A 108 3.91 -13.28 -1.67
N LYS A 109 4.45 -12.08 -1.69
CA LYS A 109 4.49 -11.22 -0.50
C LYS A 109 3.39 -10.16 -0.58
N ILE A 110 2.77 -9.86 0.56
CA ILE A 110 1.81 -8.76 0.70
C ILE A 110 2.38 -7.81 1.74
N ILE A 111 2.57 -6.55 1.37
CA ILE A 111 3.04 -5.50 2.27
C ILE A 111 2.01 -4.38 2.36
N ASN A 112 1.98 -3.71 3.51
CA ASN A 112 1.08 -2.59 3.78
C ASN A 112 1.85 -1.41 4.32
N ILE A 113 1.38 -0.20 4.02
CA ILE A 113 1.79 1.03 4.69
C ILE A 113 0.71 1.44 5.68
N HIS A 114 1.06 1.59 6.95
CA HIS A 114 0.15 1.97 8.02
C HIS A 114 0.57 3.30 8.66
N PRO A 115 -0.35 4.27 8.86
CA PRO A 115 -0.01 5.63 9.29
C PRO A 115 0.14 5.75 10.81
N SER A 116 0.85 4.80 11.44
CA SER A 116 1.27 4.87 12.84
C SER A 116 2.59 4.14 13.07
N LEU A 117 3.18 4.31 14.26
CA LEU A 117 4.30 3.50 14.73
C LEU A 117 3.76 2.20 15.34
N LEU A 118 3.60 1.16 14.51
CA LEU A 118 3.19 -0.16 15.00
C LEU A 118 4.15 -0.67 16.07
N PRO A 119 3.66 -1.40 17.10
CA PRO A 119 2.33 -1.97 17.25
C PRO A 119 1.24 -1.01 17.78
N LYS A 120 1.56 0.27 18.07
CA LYS A 120 0.59 1.25 18.54
C LYS A 120 -0.37 1.68 17.42
N TYR A 121 -1.62 1.99 17.78
CA TYR A 121 -2.63 2.58 16.89
C TYR A 121 -2.91 1.76 15.63
N LYS A 122 -3.11 0.44 15.77
CA LYS A 122 -3.63 -0.42 14.70
C LYS A 122 -5.02 0.03 14.27
N GLY A 123 -5.42 -0.30 13.02
CA GLY A 123 -6.74 -0.02 12.47
C GLY A 123 -6.93 1.44 12.06
N LEU A 124 -8.17 1.90 12.12
CA LEU A 124 -8.59 3.19 11.57
C LEU A 124 -8.39 4.36 12.54
N ARG A 125 -8.57 5.61 12.01
CA ARG A 125 -8.53 6.88 12.76
C ARG A 125 -7.25 7.08 13.58
N THR A 126 -6.11 6.65 13.05
CA THR A 126 -4.82 6.70 13.75
C THR A 126 -4.44 8.10 14.19
N HIS A 127 -4.56 9.09 13.30
CA HIS A 127 -4.18 10.49 13.58
C HIS A 127 -5.05 11.11 14.68
N GLU A 128 -6.36 10.89 14.66
CA GLU A 128 -7.29 11.37 15.69
C GLU A 128 -6.94 10.77 17.05
N ARG A 129 -6.71 9.46 17.10
CA ARG A 129 -6.36 8.73 18.33
C ARG A 129 -5.03 9.17 18.90
N VAL A 130 -4.03 9.41 18.05
CA VAL A 130 -2.69 9.87 18.43
C VAL A 130 -2.76 11.27 19.03
N ILE A 131 -3.48 12.22 18.39
CA ILE A 131 -3.66 13.59 18.89
C ILE A 131 -4.44 13.59 20.21
N ARG A 132 -5.56 12.84 20.29
CA ARG A 132 -6.36 12.74 21.52
C ARG A 132 -5.57 12.19 22.70
N ASN A 133 -4.62 11.30 22.47
CA ASN A 133 -3.77 10.73 23.51
C ASN A 133 -2.52 11.58 23.80
N ASN A 134 -2.44 12.81 23.29
CA ASN A 134 -1.33 13.73 23.50
C ASN A 134 0.06 13.10 23.28
N GLU A 135 0.17 12.22 22.29
CA GLU A 135 1.45 11.59 21.95
C GLU A 135 2.47 12.63 21.46
N LYS A 136 3.72 12.51 21.87
CA LYS A 136 4.81 13.38 21.40
C LYS A 136 5.28 13.02 19.98
N PHE A 137 5.03 11.78 19.58
CA PHE A 137 5.48 11.24 18.30
C PHE A 137 4.42 10.35 17.67
N SER A 138 4.35 10.39 16.36
CA SER A 138 3.65 9.42 15.51
C SER A 138 4.58 8.97 14.40
N GLY A 139 4.04 8.42 13.32
CA GLY A 139 4.83 8.01 12.16
C GLY A 139 4.07 7.11 11.22
N CYS A 140 4.83 6.38 10.43
CA CYS A 140 4.28 5.37 9.53
C CYS A 140 5.15 4.11 9.54
N THR A 141 4.52 2.99 9.22
CA THR A 141 5.13 1.66 9.24
C THR A 141 4.84 0.93 7.94
N VAL A 142 5.86 0.42 7.29
CA VAL A 142 5.72 -0.61 6.24
C VAL A 142 5.94 -1.97 6.88
N HIS A 143 5.00 -2.89 6.68
CA HIS A 143 5.04 -4.22 7.30
C HIS A 143 4.47 -5.28 6.35
N PHE A 144 4.84 -6.53 6.58
CA PHE A 144 4.19 -7.66 5.92
C PHE A 144 2.76 -7.80 6.44
N VAL A 145 1.84 -8.17 5.55
CA VAL A 145 0.45 -8.46 5.93
C VAL A 145 0.36 -9.87 6.50
N SER A 146 -0.25 -9.98 7.67
CA SER A 146 -0.57 -11.24 8.34
C SER A 146 -2.08 -11.39 8.53
N ALA A 147 -2.51 -12.55 9.00
CA ALA A 147 -3.94 -12.81 9.29
C ALA A 147 -4.51 -11.91 10.40
N LYS A 148 -3.65 -11.41 11.29
CA LYS A 148 -3.99 -10.48 12.36
C LYS A 148 -3.76 -9.04 11.87
N LEU A 149 -4.76 -8.18 12.05
CA LEU A 149 -4.74 -6.79 11.58
C LEU A 149 -3.50 -6.05 12.09
N ASP A 150 -2.78 -5.40 11.16
CA ASP A 150 -1.59 -4.56 11.39
C ASP A 150 -0.59 -5.19 12.39
N SER A 151 -0.32 -6.49 12.24
CA SER A 151 0.49 -7.28 13.18
C SER A 151 1.59 -8.12 12.52
N GLY A 152 1.79 -7.97 11.20
CA GLY A 152 2.87 -8.65 10.51
C GLY A 152 4.24 -8.03 10.79
N LYS A 153 5.31 -8.76 10.46
CA LYS A 153 6.70 -8.32 10.66
C LYS A 153 6.94 -6.95 10.03
N ILE A 154 7.48 -6.03 10.82
CA ILE A 154 7.84 -4.68 10.39
C ILE A 154 9.05 -4.76 9.45
N ILE A 155 8.98 -4.01 8.35
CA ILE A 155 10.06 -3.86 7.37
C ILE A 155 10.78 -2.55 7.64
N LEU A 156 10.03 -1.45 7.74
CA LEU A 156 10.61 -0.11 7.93
C LEU A 156 9.60 0.80 8.64
N GLN A 157 10.11 1.65 9.52
CA GLN A 157 9.32 2.69 10.21
C GLN A 157 9.97 4.05 10.07
N LYS A 158 9.15 5.09 10.10
CA LYS A 158 9.62 6.47 10.20
C LYS A 158 8.86 7.22 11.28
N LYS A 159 9.59 7.73 12.27
CA LYS A 159 9.09 8.56 13.37
C LYS A 159 8.89 9.99 12.91
N VAL A 160 7.81 10.62 13.36
CA VAL A 160 7.43 12.03 13.10
C VAL A 160 7.09 12.71 14.42
N ARG A 161 7.72 13.85 14.70
CA ARG A 161 7.41 14.65 15.90
C ARG A 161 6.07 15.35 15.72
N ILE A 162 5.26 15.35 16.76
CA ILE A 162 3.99 16.05 16.83
C ILE A 162 4.21 17.40 17.51
N SER A 163 3.72 18.48 16.91
CA SER A 163 3.70 19.81 17.48
C SER A 163 2.39 20.03 18.26
N LYS A 164 2.41 20.88 19.29
CA LYS A 164 1.20 21.30 20.02
C LYS A 164 0.11 21.90 19.11
N LYS A 165 0.50 22.44 17.95
CA LYS A 165 -0.43 23.00 16.94
C LYS A 165 -0.94 21.99 15.91
N ASP A 166 -0.51 20.72 15.98
CA ASP A 166 -0.92 19.73 15.00
C ASP A 166 -2.35 19.26 15.25
N THR A 167 -3.19 19.46 14.27
CA THR A 167 -4.50 18.80 14.16
C THR A 167 -4.33 17.41 13.51
N PRO A 168 -5.33 16.52 13.59
CA PRO A 168 -5.30 15.24 12.87
C PRO A 168 -4.99 15.39 11.37
N ASN A 169 -5.54 16.42 10.73
CA ASN A 169 -5.31 16.70 9.31
C ASN A 169 -3.87 17.17 9.01
N ILE A 170 -3.30 18.00 9.87
CA ILE A 170 -1.90 18.44 9.74
C ILE A 170 -0.96 17.25 9.94
N LEU A 171 -1.20 16.44 10.97
CA LEU A 171 -0.43 15.24 11.23
C LEU A 171 -0.52 14.24 10.07
N ALA A 172 -1.73 14.04 9.50
CA ALA A 172 -1.92 13.19 8.34
C ALA A 172 -1.05 13.63 7.16
N LYS A 173 -1.01 14.94 6.84
CA LYS A 173 -0.16 15.48 5.78
C LYS A 173 1.33 15.25 6.06
N LYS A 174 1.80 15.49 7.28
CA LYS A 174 3.19 15.25 7.70
C LYS A 174 3.58 13.77 7.53
N ILE A 175 2.71 12.86 7.97
CA ILE A 175 2.95 11.41 7.89
C ILE A 175 2.93 10.95 6.43
N LEU A 176 2.00 11.44 5.61
CA LEU A 176 1.90 11.10 4.20
C LEU A 176 3.18 11.39 3.42
N VAL A 177 3.86 12.51 3.73
CA VAL A 177 5.17 12.84 3.14
C VAL A 177 6.21 11.76 3.48
N GLN A 178 6.17 11.23 4.71
CA GLN A 178 7.09 10.15 5.10
C GLN A 178 6.71 8.80 4.48
N GLU A 179 5.41 8.51 4.37
CA GLU A 179 4.93 7.30 3.68
C GLU A 179 5.47 7.23 2.24
N HIS A 180 5.39 8.34 1.49
CA HIS A 180 5.91 8.42 0.13
C HIS A 180 7.42 8.16 0.03
N LYS A 181 8.17 8.44 1.11
CA LYS A 181 9.62 8.21 1.18
C LYS A 181 9.95 6.77 1.57
N ILE A 182 9.27 6.24 2.62
CA ILE A 182 9.67 4.94 3.17
C ILE A 182 9.06 3.76 2.42
N TYR A 183 7.89 3.90 1.80
CA TYR A 183 7.25 2.78 1.11
C TYR A 183 8.11 2.26 -0.05
N PRO A 184 8.60 3.12 -0.98
CA PRO A 184 9.58 2.69 -1.99
C PRO A 184 10.86 2.09 -1.40
N ARG A 185 11.39 2.66 -0.32
CA ARG A 185 12.62 2.17 0.34
C ARG A 185 12.43 0.79 0.96
N ALA A 186 11.26 0.48 1.47
CA ALA A 186 10.96 -0.84 2.04
C ALA A 186 10.86 -1.95 0.98
N ILE A 187 10.82 -1.60 -0.30
CA ILE A 187 10.76 -2.53 -1.44
C ILE A 187 12.16 -2.79 -2.03
N MET A 188 13.11 -1.88 -1.77
CA MET A 188 14.52 -2.06 -2.17
C MET A 188 15.18 -3.22 -1.43
#